data_d722febded856b9341b2be1a736a4592
#
_entry.id   d722febded856b9341b2be1a736a4592
#
_cell.length_a   1.000
_cell.length_b   1.000
_cell.length_c   1.000
_cell.angle_alpha   90.00
_cell.angle_beta   90.00
_cell.angle_gamma   90.00
#
_symmetry.space_group_name_H-M   'P 1'
#
loop_
_entity.id
_entity.type
_entity.pdbx_description
1 polymer ?
#
loop_
_entity_poly.entity_id
_entity_poly.type
_entity_poly.pdbx_seq_one_letter_code
_entity_poly.pdbx_strand_id
1 'polypeptide(L)'
;STNIDLSQNLLELSQQNAAQLLSSLRGFFFFIIISLILFVIAVIINWSIIKGIIWSFTKHNKPSLKFMKKFLLLNFIWLPIWTVIFLLIAFGIKQEAAPIFMIIAFILAIYLTNILYPLFLADNKITNIKKSLRLGFKKIHYFIFPYIIIIVFFLILSKIYSIATLGININPNVSYALIIIYIAWVRYYMIEVVDSII
;
A
#
# COMPACT_ATOMS: atom_id res chain seq x y z
N SER A 1 -12.90 -42.19 54.01
CA SER A 1 -12.00 -42.30 52.82
C SER A 1 -12.59 -41.71 51.51
N THR A 2 -13.78 -41.10 51.56
CA THR A 2 -14.45 -40.56 50.33
C THR A 2 -14.14 -39.11 49.99
N ASN A 3 -13.48 -38.34 50.88
CA ASN A 3 -13.18 -36.93 50.63
C ASN A 3 -11.93 -36.68 49.75
N ILE A 4 -11.00 -37.64 49.67
CA ILE A 4 -9.78 -37.50 48.88
C ILE A 4 -10.08 -37.70 47.39
N ASP A 5 -10.98 -38.60 47.03
CA ASP A 5 -11.38 -38.86 45.63
C ASP A 5 -12.11 -37.68 44.98
N LEU A 6 -12.91 -36.94 45.75
CA LEU A 6 -13.67 -35.78 45.21
C LEU A 6 -12.76 -34.61 44.86
N SER A 7 -11.72 -34.34 45.66
CA SER A 7 -10.75 -33.26 45.40
C SER A 7 -9.83 -33.56 44.21
N GLN A 8 -9.43 -34.82 44.04
CA GLN A 8 -8.65 -35.27 42.88
C GLN A 8 -9.47 -35.21 41.60
N ASN A 9 -10.70 -35.67 41.60
CA ASN A 9 -11.60 -35.58 40.44
C ASN A 9 -11.90 -34.14 40.03
N LEU A 10 -12.08 -33.21 40.98
CA LEU A 10 -12.27 -31.77 40.67
C LEU A 10 -11.01 -31.13 40.09
N LEU A 11 -9.83 -31.52 40.56
CA LEU A 11 -8.54 -31.05 40.00
C LEU A 11 -8.31 -31.57 38.57
N GLU A 12 -8.58 -32.84 38.32
CA GLU A 12 -8.47 -33.43 36.98
C GLU A 12 -9.47 -32.81 36.00
N LEU A 13 -10.73 -32.59 36.39
CA LEU A 13 -11.76 -31.91 35.62
C LEU A 13 -11.35 -30.45 35.30
N SER A 14 -10.76 -29.76 36.26
CA SER A 14 -10.29 -28.37 36.04
C SER A 14 -9.11 -28.30 35.09
N GLN A 15 -8.15 -29.24 35.17
CA GLN A 15 -7.03 -29.36 34.27
C GLN A 15 -7.47 -29.75 32.84
N GLN A 16 -8.43 -30.67 32.73
CA GLN A 16 -8.96 -31.09 31.44
C GLN A 16 -9.74 -29.98 30.75
N ASN A 17 -10.53 -29.21 31.49
CA ASN A 17 -11.22 -28.02 30.97
C ASN A 17 -10.22 -26.92 30.55
N ALA A 18 -9.15 -26.67 31.31
CA ALA A 18 -8.11 -25.74 30.98
C ALA A 18 -7.33 -26.15 29.70
N ALA A 19 -7.03 -27.45 29.56
CA ALA A 19 -6.38 -27.97 28.36
C ALA A 19 -7.25 -27.85 27.10
N GLN A 20 -8.55 -28.13 27.21
CA GLN A 20 -9.52 -27.94 26.14
C GLN A 20 -9.66 -26.48 25.75
N LEU A 21 -9.71 -25.57 26.72
CA LEU A 21 -9.79 -24.13 26.48
C LEU A 21 -8.54 -23.60 25.77
N LEU A 22 -7.35 -24.05 26.19
CA LEU A 22 -6.08 -23.71 25.53
C LEU A 22 -6.01 -24.25 24.10
N SER A 23 -6.49 -25.47 23.85
CA SER A 23 -6.51 -26.03 22.48
C SER A 23 -7.48 -25.28 21.57
N SER A 24 -8.66 -24.90 22.09
CA SER A 24 -9.63 -24.08 21.34
C SER A 24 -9.11 -22.69 21.05
N LEU A 25 -8.44 -22.04 22.00
CA LEU A 25 -7.79 -20.75 21.80
C LEU A 25 -6.67 -20.84 20.74
N ARG A 26 -5.85 -21.89 20.78
CA ARG A 26 -4.80 -22.11 19.77
C ARG A 26 -5.40 -22.29 18.38
N GLY A 27 -6.47 -23.08 18.24
CA GLY A 27 -7.20 -23.24 16.99
C GLY A 27 -7.78 -21.93 16.47
N PHE A 28 -8.37 -21.13 17.35
CA PHE A 28 -8.93 -19.82 17.02
C PHE A 28 -7.85 -18.84 16.54
N PHE A 29 -6.71 -18.74 17.25
CA PHE A 29 -5.59 -17.91 16.82
C PHE A 29 -5.02 -18.35 15.48
N PHE A 30 -4.86 -19.65 15.25
CA PHE A 30 -4.40 -20.18 13.97
C PHE A 30 -5.35 -19.81 12.82
N PHE A 31 -6.67 -19.91 13.05
CA PHE A 31 -7.67 -19.51 12.07
C PHE A 31 -7.61 -18.01 11.76
N ILE A 32 -7.46 -17.15 12.79
CA ILE A 32 -7.30 -15.70 12.61
C ILE A 32 -6.07 -15.40 11.78
N ILE A 33 -4.92 -16.02 12.06
CA ILE A 33 -3.67 -15.78 11.33
C ILE A 33 -3.83 -16.17 9.86
N ILE A 34 -4.41 -17.35 9.57
CA ILE A 34 -4.65 -17.79 8.19
C ILE A 34 -5.61 -16.82 7.48
N SER A 35 -6.71 -16.44 8.12
CA SER A 35 -7.68 -15.50 7.56
C SER A 35 -7.03 -14.15 7.24
N LEU A 36 -6.17 -13.65 8.14
CA LEU A 36 -5.43 -12.40 7.92
C LEU A 36 -4.47 -12.51 6.72
N ILE A 37 -3.73 -13.63 6.61
CA ILE A 37 -2.83 -13.87 5.48
C ILE A 37 -3.61 -13.90 4.16
N LEU A 38 -4.72 -14.65 4.10
CA LEU A 38 -5.57 -14.72 2.92
C LEU A 38 -6.16 -13.35 2.55
N PHE A 39 -6.59 -12.58 3.54
CA PHE A 39 -7.07 -11.22 3.34
C PHE A 39 -5.99 -10.32 2.73
N VAL A 40 -4.77 -10.33 3.27
CA VAL A 40 -3.64 -9.54 2.72
C VAL A 40 -3.33 -9.95 1.28
N ILE A 41 -3.30 -11.27 0.99
CA ILE A 41 -3.10 -11.77 -0.38
C ILE A 41 -4.20 -11.25 -1.32
N ALA A 42 -5.46 -11.33 -0.91
CA ALA A 42 -6.59 -10.84 -1.70
C ALA A 42 -6.48 -9.32 -1.96
N VAL A 43 -6.09 -8.54 -0.96
CA VAL A 43 -5.85 -7.09 -1.10
C VAL A 43 -4.73 -6.82 -2.12
N ILE A 44 -3.60 -7.52 -2.04
CA ILE A 44 -2.48 -7.36 -2.98
C ILE A 44 -2.91 -7.71 -4.40
N ILE A 45 -3.67 -8.79 -4.60
CA ILE A 45 -4.18 -9.21 -5.91
C ILE A 45 -5.10 -8.13 -6.50
N ASN A 46 -6.12 -7.70 -5.75
CA ASN A 46 -7.06 -6.66 -6.22
C ASN A 46 -6.33 -5.35 -6.53
N TRP A 47 -5.45 -4.90 -5.64
CA TRP A 47 -4.64 -3.70 -5.87
C TRP A 47 -3.81 -3.80 -7.14
N SER A 48 -3.14 -4.95 -7.35
CA SER A 48 -2.28 -5.17 -8.51
C SER A 48 -3.06 -5.20 -9.82
N ILE A 49 -4.24 -5.83 -9.82
CA ILE A 49 -5.11 -5.86 -11.00
C ILE A 49 -5.56 -4.45 -11.36
N ILE A 50 -6.15 -3.73 -10.40
CA ILE A 50 -6.66 -2.38 -10.63
C ILE A 50 -5.52 -1.44 -11.08
N LYS A 51 -4.41 -1.42 -10.35
CA LYS A 51 -3.27 -0.57 -10.69
C LYS A 51 -2.62 -0.97 -12.01
N GLY A 52 -2.48 -2.29 -12.28
CA GLY A 52 -1.93 -2.78 -13.54
C GLY A 52 -2.75 -2.35 -14.76
N ILE A 53 -4.07 -2.45 -14.66
CA ILE A 53 -5.00 -1.96 -15.69
C ILE A 53 -4.83 -0.46 -15.90
N ILE A 54 -4.90 0.32 -14.83
CA ILE A 54 -4.82 1.79 -14.90
C ILE A 54 -3.49 2.24 -15.53
N TRP A 55 -2.35 1.70 -15.07
CA TRP A 55 -1.04 2.06 -15.60
C TRP A 55 -0.84 1.61 -17.05
N SER A 56 -1.36 0.45 -17.43
CA SER A 56 -1.32 -0.02 -18.82
C SER A 56 -2.07 0.92 -19.77
N PHE A 57 -3.27 1.36 -19.38
CA PHE A 57 -4.05 2.33 -20.17
C PHE A 57 -3.38 3.71 -20.22
N THR A 58 -2.68 4.15 -19.16
CA THR A 58 -1.96 5.42 -19.19
C THR A 58 -0.86 5.44 -20.27
N LYS A 59 -0.25 4.30 -20.58
CA LYS A 59 0.74 4.16 -21.67
C LYS A 59 0.10 3.73 -23.02
N HIS A 60 -1.21 3.84 -23.18
CA HIS A 60 -1.96 3.44 -24.37
C HIS A 60 -1.79 1.98 -24.78
N ASN A 61 -1.37 1.12 -23.86
CA ASN A 61 -1.20 -0.31 -24.08
C ASN A 61 -2.38 -1.11 -23.52
N LYS A 62 -2.90 -2.08 -24.29
CA LYS A 62 -3.87 -3.03 -23.74
C LYS A 62 -3.19 -3.95 -22.72
N PRO A 63 -3.76 -4.15 -21.51
CA PRO A 63 -3.16 -5.00 -20.50
C PRO A 63 -3.15 -6.46 -20.99
N SER A 64 -1.95 -7.01 -21.20
CA SER A 64 -1.79 -8.44 -21.52
C SER A 64 -1.73 -9.28 -20.25
N LEU A 65 -2.17 -10.53 -20.30
CA LEU A 65 -2.08 -11.46 -19.17
C LEU A 65 -0.62 -11.63 -18.67
N LYS A 66 0.35 -11.62 -19.61
CA LYS A 66 1.77 -11.70 -19.29
C LYS A 66 2.25 -10.49 -18.50
N PHE A 67 1.79 -9.29 -18.87
CA PHE A 67 2.06 -8.05 -18.14
C PHE A 67 1.44 -8.12 -16.74
N MET A 68 0.15 -8.49 -16.65
CA MET A 68 -0.57 -8.54 -15.37
C MET A 68 0.07 -9.49 -14.36
N LYS A 69 0.49 -10.70 -14.81
CA LYS A 69 1.20 -11.65 -13.95
C LYS A 69 2.52 -11.09 -13.41
N LYS A 70 3.31 -10.42 -14.26
CA LYS A 70 4.56 -9.79 -13.84
C LYS A 70 4.32 -8.58 -12.92
N PHE A 71 3.29 -7.78 -13.18
CA PHE A 71 2.91 -6.65 -12.34
C PHE A 71 2.41 -7.10 -10.97
N LEU A 72 1.66 -8.20 -10.93
CA LEU A 72 1.26 -8.85 -9.69
C LEU A 72 2.49 -9.29 -8.88
N LEU A 73 3.43 -9.99 -9.52
CA LEU A 73 4.67 -10.43 -8.87
C LEU A 73 5.51 -9.25 -8.36
N LEU A 74 5.59 -8.17 -9.13
CA LEU A 74 6.23 -6.91 -8.68
C LEU A 74 5.61 -6.41 -7.38
N ASN A 75 4.28 -6.34 -7.30
CA ASN A 75 3.58 -5.86 -6.12
C ASN A 75 3.65 -6.84 -4.95
N PHE A 76 3.70 -8.15 -5.20
CA PHE A 76 3.95 -9.16 -4.16
C PHE A 76 5.31 -9.01 -3.48
N ILE A 77 6.27 -8.38 -4.15
CA ILE A 77 7.57 -8.04 -3.55
C ILE A 77 7.53 -6.64 -2.94
N TRP A 78 7.00 -5.67 -3.69
CA TRP A 78 7.07 -4.25 -3.33
C TRP A 78 6.21 -3.86 -2.14
N LEU A 79 4.96 -4.31 -2.09
CA LEU A 79 4.05 -3.97 -1.00
C LEU A 79 4.48 -4.57 0.35
N PRO A 80 4.89 -5.85 0.46
CA PRO A 80 5.42 -6.38 1.72
C PRO A 80 6.68 -5.67 2.22
N ILE A 81 7.57 -5.20 1.34
CA ILE A 81 8.73 -4.40 1.78
C ILE A 81 8.26 -3.18 2.57
N TRP A 82 7.29 -2.43 2.05
CA TRP A 82 6.75 -1.26 2.75
C TRP A 82 5.97 -1.65 4.00
N THR A 83 5.22 -2.74 3.96
CA THR A 83 4.52 -3.26 5.15
C THR A 83 5.50 -3.56 6.28
N VAL A 84 6.61 -4.23 5.99
CA VAL A 84 7.67 -4.52 6.97
C VAL A 84 8.29 -3.22 7.51
N ILE A 85 8.57 -2.24 6.64
CA ILE A 85 9.10 -0.94 7.08
C ILE A 85 8.12 -0.24 8.04
N PHE A 86 6.82 -0.21 7.71
CA PHE A 86 5.80 0.38 8.59
C PHE A 86 5.68 -0.37 9.93
N LEU A 87 5.75 -1.70 9.92
CA LEU A 87 5.74 -2.49 11.16
C LEU A 87 6.98 -2.23 12.01
N LEU A 88 8.16 -2.14 11.40
CA LEU A 88 9.40 -1.79 12.12
C LEU A 88 9.32 -0.40 12.75
N ILE A 89 8.72 0.58 12.06
CA ILE A 89 8.47 1.91 12.63
C ILE A 89 7.46 1.84 13.78
N ALA A 90 6.35 1.11 13.58
CA ALA A 90 5.28 1.02 14.57
C ALA A 90 5.73 0.39 15.89
N PHE A 91 6.57 -0.66 15.81
CA PHE A 91 7.00 -1.41 16.99
C PHE A 91 8.41 -1.06 17.48
N GLY A 92 9.26 -0.50 16.59
CA GLY A 92 10.66 -0.21 16.90
C GLY A 92 10.92 1.23 17.36
N ILE A 93 10.00 2.16 17.14
CA ILE A 93 10.17 3.58 17.45
C ILE A 93 9.24 3.98 18.61
N LYS A 94 9.69 4.91 19.46
CA LYS A 94 8.87 5.47 20.54
C LYS A 94 7.57 6.05 19.99
N GLN A 95 6.45 5.83 20.68
CA GLN A 95 5.10 6.22 20.23
C GLN A 95 4.97 7.71 19.85
N GLU A 96 5.70 8.59 20.52
CA GLU A 96 5.70 10.03 20.25
C GLU A 96 6.32 10.39 18.88
N ALA A 97 7.35 9.66 18.46
CA ALA A 97 8.07 9.89 17.21
C ALA A 97 7.54 9.04 16.03
N ALA A 98 6.91 7.89 16.30
CA ALA A 98 6.43 6.96 15.29
C ALA A 98 5.56 7.61 14.20
N PRO A 99 4.59 8.52 14.49
CA PRO A 99 3.77 9.16 13.46
C PRO A 99 4.59 9.95 12.44
N ILE A 100 5.62 10.66 12.88
CA ILE A 100 6.50 11.45 12.00
C ILE A 100 7.24 10.53 11.04
N PHE A 101 7.85 9.45 11.55
CA PHE A 101 8.56 8.47 10.72
C PHE A 101 7.61 7.73 9.78
N MET A 102 6.37 7.45 10.20
CA MET A 102 5.35 6.86 9.33
C MET A 102 5.00 7.77 8.16
N ILE A 103 4.81 9.07 8.39
CA ILE A 103 4.54 10.05 7.34
C ILE A 103 5.72 10.10 6.36
N ILE A 104 6.95 10.17 6.86
CA ILE A 104 8.16 10.17 6.01
C ILE A 104 8.24 8.91 5.17
N ALA A 105 8.04 7.73 5.78
CA ALA A 105 8.04 6.44 5.07
C ALA A 105 6.93 6.37 4.03
N PHE A 106 5.74 6.90 4.33
CA PHE A 106 4.61 6.95 3.40
C PHE A 106 4.89 7.83 2.18
N ILE A 107 5.44 9.04 2.40
CA ILE A 107 5.86 9.93 1.32
C ILE A 107 6.93 9.25 0.44
N LEU A 108 7.91 8.60 1.07
CA LEU A 108 8.96 7.87 0.36
C LEU A 108 8.41 6.67 -0.43
N ALA A 109 7.43 5.96 0.14
CA ALA A 109 6.75 4.86 -0.54
C ALA A 109 6.02 5.33 -1.81
N ILE A 110 5.26 6.42 -1.71
CA ILE A 110 4.58 7.03 -2.87
C ILE A 110 5.60 7.49 -3.90
N TYR A 111 6.62 8.20 -3.47
CA TYR A 111 7.70 8.70 -4.32
C TYR A 111 8.35 7.59 -5.14
N LEU A 112 8.85 6.55 -4.48
CA LEU A 112 9.53 5.44 -5.14
C LEU A 112 8.59 4.59 -6.00
N THR A 113 7.32 4.45 -5.60
CA THR A 113 6.31 3.74 -6.38
C THR A 113 5.99 4.49 -7.69
N ASN A 114 5.94 5.81 -7.66
CA ASN A 114 5.74 6.65 -8.85
C ASN A 114 6.92 6.61 -9.82
N ILE A 115 8.11 6.21 -9.38
CA ILE A 115 9.26 5.93 -10.25
C ILE A 115 9.23 4.47 -10.74
N LEU A 116 8.89 3.53 -9.85
CA LEU A 116 8.91 2.09 -10.14
C LEU A 116 7.92 1.70 -11.23
N TYR A 117 6.69 2.20 -11.18
CA TYR A 117 5.66 1.78 -12.13
C TYR A 117 5.92 2.24 -13.57
N PRO A 118 6.33 3.50 -13.86
CA PRO A 118 6.79 3.88 -15.18
C PRO A 118 7.96 3.05 -15.69
N LEU A 119 8.98 2.80 -14.84
CA LEU A 119 10.11 1.94 -15.19
C LEU A 119 9.65 0.52 -15.57
N PHE A 120 8.72 -0.03 -14.79
CA PHE A 120 8.17 -1.35 -15.08
C PHE A 120 7.37 -1.39 -16.39
N LEU A 121 6.63 -0.31 -16.70
CA LEU A 121 5.91 -0.20 -17.97
C LEU A 121 6.84 -0.17 -19.19
N ALA A 122 8.07 0.30 -19.04
CA ALA A 122 9.03 0.39 -20.13
C ALA A 122 9.55 -0.99 -20.56
N ASP A 123 9.90 -1.87 -19.63
CA ASP A 123 10.59 -3.14 -19.96
C ASP A 123 10.02 -4.40 -19.29
N ASN A 124 9.01 -4.27 -18.41
CA ASN A 124 8.35 -5.35 -17.69
C ASN A 124 9.31 -6.24 -16.85
N LYS A 125 10.36 -5.63 -16.24
CA LYS A 125 11.35 -6.34 -15.44
C LYS A 125 11.19 -6.08 -13.96
N ILE A 126 11.28 -7.13 -13.13
CA ILE A 126 11.24 -7.03 -11.66
C ILE A 126 12.50 -6.32 -11.11
N THR A 127 13.62 -6.41 -11.84
CA THR A 127 14.87 -5.71 -11.50
C THR A 127 14.71 -4.18 -11.43
N ASN A 128 13.59 -3.65 -11.94
CA ASN A 128 13.24 -2.23 -11.82
C ASN A 128 13.03 -1.77 -10.38
N ILE A 129 12.77 -2.67 -9.43
CA ILE A 129 12.78 -2.34 -8.00
C ILE A 129 14.15 -1.73 -7.62
N LYS A 130 15.25 -2.41 -7.97
CA LYS A 130 16.60 -1.91 -7.71
C LYS A 130 16.91 -0.63 -8.50
N LYS A 131 16.43 -0.57 -9.75
CA LYS A 131 16.62 0.62 -10.61
C LYS A 131 15.85 1.82 -10.06
N SER A 132 14.61 1.64 -9.59
CA SER A 132 13.82 2.73 -8.98
C SER A 132 14.44 3.29 -7.71
N LEU A 133 14.95 2.41 -6.83
CA LEU A 133 15.68 2.84 -5.64
C LEU A 133 16.95 3.64 -6.03
N ARG A 134 17.74 3.12 -6.96
CA ARG A 134 18.95 3.80 -7.43
C ARG A 134 18.64 5.16 -8.06
N LEU A 135 17.65 5.25 -8.94
CA LEU A 135 17.23 6.50 -9.56
C LEU A 135 16.64 7.47 -8.54
N GLY A 136 15.74 7.00 -7.69
CA GLY A 136 15.10 7.81 -6.68
C GLY A 136 16.10 8.47 -5.72
N PHE A 137 17.12 7.74 -5.26
CA PHE A 137 18.12 8.32 -4.37
C PHE A 137 19.25 9.08 -5.10
N LYS A 138 19.75 8.58 -6.24
CA LYS A 138 20.86 9.25 -6.93
C LYS A 138 20.44 10.46 -7.72
N LYS A 139 19.24 10.44 -8.29
CA LYS A 139 18.73 11.51 -9.16
C LYS A 139 17.55 12.26 -8.51
N ILE A 140 17.49 12.32 -7.19
CA ILE A 140 16.39 12.96 -6.45
C ILE A 140 16.15 14.40 -6.90
N HIS A 141 17.19 15.14 -7.23
CA HIS A 141 17.10 16.53 -7.68
C HIS A 141 16.32 16.69 -8.99
N TYR A 142 16.32 15.68 -9.88
CA TYR A 142 15.51 15.70 -11.10
C TYR A 142 14.02 15.51 -10.81
N PHE A 143 13.67 14.90 -9.70
CA PHE A 143 12.29 14.67 -9.31
C PHE A 143 11.69 15.78 -8.43
N ILE A 144 12.52 16.59 -7.78
CA ILE A 144 12.05 17.69 -6.91
C ILE A 144 11.16 18.64 -7.70
N PHE A 145 11.62 19.11 -8.87
CA PHE A 145 10.88 20.05 -9.70
C PHE A 145 9.52 19.48 -10.19
N PRO A 146 9.45 18.27 -10.77
CA PRO A 146 8.18 17.60 -11.07
C PRO A 146 7.23 17.53 -9.88
N TYR A 147 7.70 17.17 -8.69
CA TYR A 147 6.84 17.10 -7.52
C TYR A 147 6.36 18.48 -7.05
N ILE A 148 7.17 19.52 -7.17
CA ILE A 148 6.74 20.90 -6.92
C ILE A 148 5.59 21.27 -7.85
N ILE A 149 5.72 20.98 -9.17
CA ILE A 149 4.65 21.23 -10.15
C ILE A 149 3.36 20.49 -9.77
N ILE A 150 3.47 19.22 -9.40
CA ILE A 150 2.31 18.41 -8.95
C ILE A 150 1.64 19.06 -7.75
N ILE A 151 2.39 19.48 -6.73
CA ILE A 151 1.86 20.12 -5.53
C ILE A 151 1.22 21.47 -5.87
N VAL A 152 1.89 22.32 -6.64
CA VAL A 152 1.38 23.63 -7.03
C VAL A 152 0.06 23.47 -7.80
N PHE A 153 0.01 22.55 -8.76
CA PHE A 153 -1.21 22.29 -9.53
C PHE A 153 -2.35 21.79 -8.65
N PHE A 154 -2.06 20.92 -7.66
CA PHE A 154 -3.05 20.50 -6.67
C PHE A 154 -3.59 21.68 -5.85
N LEU A 155 -2.71 22.57 -5.38
CA LEU A 155 -3.11 23.76 -4.62
C LEU A 155 -3.99 24.71 -5.45
N ILE A 156 -3.65 24.91 -6.73
CA ILE A 156 -4.45 25.70 -7.66
C ILE A 156 -5.84 25.09 -7.82
N LEU A 157 -5.94 23.78 -8.12
CA LEU A 157 -7.21 23.09 -8.25
C LEU A 157 -8.03 23.14 -6.98
N SER A 158 -7.41 22.94 -5.83
CA SER A 158 -8.06 23.03 -4.52
C SER A 158 -8.61 24.44 -4.26
N LYS A 159 -7.87 25.47 -4.63
CA LYS A 159 -8.31 26.86 -4.48
C LYS A 159 -9.47 27.21 -5.42
N ILE A 160 -9.40 26.80 -6.68
CA ILE A 160 -10.49 26.98 -7.66
C ILE A 160 -11.76 26.30 -7.14
N TYR A 161 -11.62 25.04 -6.66
CA TYR A 161 -12.76 24.33 -6.09
C TYR A 161 -13.35 25.05 -4.87
N SER A 162 -12.51 25.51 -3.95
CA SER A 162 -12.94 26.26 -2.76
C SER A 162 -13.71 27.53 -3.13
N ILE A 163 -13.25 28.31 -4.12
CA ILE A 163 -13.94 29.53 -4.58
C ILE A 163 -15.27 29.17 -5.25
N ALA A 164 -15.29 28.13 -6.06
CA ALA A 164 -16.50 27.71 -6.76
C ALA A 164 -17.59 27.20 -5.77
N THR A 165 -17.21 26.61 -4.63
CA THR A 165 -18.16 26.16 -3.60
C THR A 165 -18.71 27.28 -2.73
N LEU A 166 -18.06 28.44 -2.67
CA LEU A 166 -18.55 29.59 -1.88
C LEU A 166 -19.79 30.27 -2.49
N GLY A 167 -20.01 30.11 -3.81
CA GLY A 167 -21.13 30.77 -4.51
C GLY A 167 -22.17 29.82 -5.11
N ILE A 168 -21.86 28.54 -5.24
CA ILE A 168 -22.71 27.58 -5.95
C ILE A 168 -22.72 26.26 -5.16
N ASN A 169 -23.91 25.68 -5.01
CA ASN A 169 -24.05 24.35 -4.39
C ASN A 169 -23.55 23.29 -5.39
N ILE A 170 -22.21 23.10 -5.44
CA ILE A 170 -21.57 22.16 -6.38
C ILE A 170 -21.85 20.73 -5.93
N ASN A 171 -22.37 19.93 -6.88
CA ASN A 171 -22.59 18.52 -6.68
C ASN A 171 -21.26 17.84 -6.26
N PRO A 172 -21.20 17.06 -5.14
CA PRO A 172 -20.01 16.35 -4.70
C PRO A 172 -19.33 15.50 -5.78
N ASN A 173 -20.08 15.03 -6.77
CA ASN A 173 -19.55 14.25 -7.89
C ASN A 173 -18.54 15.04 -8.74
N VAL A 174 -18.66 16.38 -8.80
CA VAL A 174 -17.70 17.24 -9.52
C VAL A 174 -16.33 17.19 -8.85
N SER A 175 -16.28 17.17 -7.51
CA SER A 175 -15.03 17.04 -6.74
C SER A 175 -14.32 15.73 -7.05
N TYR A 176 -15.08 14.63 -7.06
CA TYR A 176 -14.51 13.31 -7.38
C TYR A 176 -13.98 13.27 -8.81
N ALA A 177 -14.71 13.85 -9.77
CA ALA A 177 -14.25 13.91 -11.16
C ALA A 177 -12.95 14.71 -11.30
N LEU A 178 -12.82 15.86 -10.64
CA LEU A 178 -11.60 16.68 -10.65
C LEU A 178 -10.41 15.93 -10.05
N ILE A 179 -10.61 15.23 -8.93
CA ILE A 179 -9.56 14.42 -8.29
C ILE A 179 -9.12 13.28 -9.21
N ILE A 180 -10.07 12.60 -9.89
CA ILE A 180 -9.75 11.51 -10.81
C ILE A 180 -8.92 12.03 -11.99
N ILE A 181 -9.31 13.15 -12.59
CA ILE A 181 -8.62 13.81 -13.69
C ILE A 181 -7.20 14.21 -13.25
N TYR A 182 -7.09 14.81 -12.08
CA TYR A 182 -5.79 15.20 -11.51
C TYR A 182 -4.87 13.98 -11.31
N ILE A 183 -5.37 12.90 -10.72
CA ILE A 183 -4.58 11.67 -10.51
C ILE A 183 -4.15 11.05 -11.85
N ALA A 184 -5.02 11.07 -12.87
CA ALA A 184 -4.69 10.58 -14.21
C ALA A 184 -3.58 11.42 -14.85
N TRP A 185 -3.68 12.75 -14.74
CA TRP A 185 -2.65 13.67 -15.21
C TRP A 185 -1.30 13.47 -14.50
N VAL A 186 -1.29 13.34 -13.17
CA VAL A 186 -0.07 13.06 -12.40
C VAL A 186 0.64 11.80 -12.89
N ARG A 187 -0.12 10.73 -13.18
CA ARG A 187 0.48 9.49 -13.69
C ARG A 187 1.11 9.66 -15.06
N TYR A 188 0.41 10.32 -15.98
CA TYR A 188 0.93 10.61 -17.31
C TYR A 188 2.20 11.45 -17.21
N TYR A 189 2.15 12.52 -16.44
CA TYR A 189 3.29 13.41 -16.20
C TYR A 189 4.50 12.66 -15.62
N MET A 190 4.29 11.78 -14.66
CA MET A 190 5.37 10.97 -14.07
C MET A 190 5.98 9.96 -15.07
N ILE A 191 5.21 9.44 -16.02
CA ILE A 191 5.76 8.61 -17.09
C ILE A 191 6.73 9.44 -17.95
N GLU A 192 6.31 10.60 -18.41
CA GLU A 192 7.13 11.50 -19.21
C GLU A 192 8.42 11.92 -18.49
N VAL A 193 8.30 12.26 -17.20
CA VAL A 193 9.46 12.62 -16.36
C VAL A 193 10.44 11.44 -16.25
N VAL A 194 9.95 10.23 -15.98
CA VAL A 194 10.81 9.07 -15.84
C VAL A 194 11.44 8.69 -17.17
N ASP A 195 10.69 8.72 -18.28
CA ASP A 195 11.20 8.43 -19.63
C ASP A 195 12.27 9.46 -20.08
N SER A 196 12.19 10.71 -19.62
CA SER A 196 13.22 11.75 -19.91
C SER A 196 14.52 11.59 -19.12
N ILE A 197 14.52 10.81 -18.03
CA ILE A 197 15.67 10.63 -17.12
C ILE A 197 16.45 9.33 -17.43
N ILE A 198 15.81 8.35 -18.09
CA ILE A 198 16.40 7.04 -18.40
C ILE A 198 17.34 7.13 -19.59
#